data_f9a345a9d62d020a70c6e71bde41cb14
#
_entry.id   f9a345a9d62d020a70c6e71bde41cb14
#
_cell.length_a   1.000
_cell.length_b   1.000
_cell.length_c   1.000
_cell.angle_alpha   90.00
_cell.angle_beta   90.00
_cell.angle_gamma   90.00
#
_symmetry.space_group_name_H-M   'P 1'
#
loop_
_entity.id
_entity.type
_entity.pdbx_description
1 polymer ?
#
loop_
_entity_poly.entity_id
_entity_poly.type
_entity_poly.pdbx_seq_one_letter_code
_entity_poly.pdbx_strand_id
1 'polypeptide(L)'
;VSMPTSIRVISDCSLQGVGTRALLPRRPQSGFTLVELAIVLVILGVLLSAALVRFPDPAADRLDRSARRMAAVLGYLHDEAALRGRVYRVTVNLDRESWRVESLRPWSRERPDRQFSHDPDLRVKGGKLPEGVEFASLGGQGGSQSSGEGALYFLPEGHLERGEITLADQEHDRVTLLVDGFTGRVNVTGTPRR
;
A
#
# COMPACT_ATOMS: atom_id res chain seq x y z
N VAL A 1 15.40 -71.07 -52.76
CA VAL A 1 15.69 -72.45 -52.57
C VAL A 1 15.34 -72.89 -51.17
N SER A 2 14.25 -73.59 -51.14
CA SER A 2 13.92 -74.78 -50.36
C SER A 2 13.54 -74.56 -48.87
N MET A 3 12.32 -74.79 -48.61
CA MET A 3 11.69 -75.57 -47.51
C MET A 3 12.42 -76.95 -47.34
N PRO A 4 12.21 -77.78 -46.28
CA PRO A 4 10.89 -78.11 -45.70
C PRO A 4 10.88 -78.39 -44.15
N THR A 5 9.72 -78.30 -43.52
CA THR A 5 8.88 -79.47 -43.05
C THR A 5 9.32 -80.19 -41.80
N SER A 6 8.53 -80.27 -40.78
CA SER A 6 7.71 -81.33 -40.21
C SER A 6 7.56 -81.23 -38.70
N ILE A 7 6.38 -81.06 -38.21
CA ILE A 7 5.42 -82.00 -37.55
C ILE A 7 6.08 -82.86 -36.44
N ARG A 8 5.56 -82.68 -35.19
CA ARG A 8 4.84 -83.71 -34.42
C ARG A 8 4.26 -83.17 -33.10
N VAL A 9 3.05 -83.38 -33.04
CA VAL A 9 2.09 -83.62 -31.97
C VAL A 9 2.63 -84.60 -30.94
N ILE A 10 2.32 -84.42 -29.67
CA ILE A 10 1.83 -85.39 -28.69
C ILE A 10 1.61 -84.67 -27.36
N SER A 11 0.35 -84.58 -26.96
CA SER A 11 -0.35 -85.27 -25.89
C SER A 11 -0.22 -84.64 -24.48
N ASP A 12 -1.38 -84.23 -24.04
CA ASP A 12 -1.97 -84.39 -22.70
C ASP A 12 -1.04 -84.59 -21.51
N CYS A 13 -1.10 -83.66 -20.60
CA CYS A 13 -1.15 -83.99 -19.19
C CYS A 13 -1.92 -82.91 -18.43
N SER A 14 -3.17 -83.25 -18.14
CA SER A 14 -4.02 -82.57 -17.19
C SER A 14 -3.39 -82.67 -15.77
N LEU A 15 -3.04 -81.52 -15.23
CA LEU A 15 -2.91 -81.41 -13.78
C LEU A 15 -3.71 -80.23 -13.33
N GLN A 16 -4.80 -80.55 -12.66
CA GLN A 16 -5.63 -79.66 -11.85
C GLN A 16 -4.72 -78.98 -10.80
N GLY A 17 -4.30 -77.74 -11.08
CA GLY A 17 -3.70 -76.86 -10.11
C GLY A 17 -4.80 -76.07 -9.40
N VAL A 18 -5.05 -76.46 -8.17
CA VAL A 18 -5.93 -75.75 -7.21
C VAL A 18 -5.47 -74.31 -7.13
N GLY A 19 -6.26 -73.41 -7.72
CA GLY A 19 -6.02 -71.97 -7.62
C GLY A 19 -6.25 -71.47 -6.19
N THR A 20 -5.16 -71.38 -5.46
CA THR A 20 -5.16 -70.65 -4.20
C THR A 20 -5.36 -69.15 -4.51
N ARG A 21 -6.62 -68.71 -4.43
CA ARG A 21 -6.92 -67.28 -4.44
C ARG A 21 -6.23 -66.67 -3.23
N ALA A 22 -5.09 -66.00 -3.46
CA ALA A 22 -4.51 -65.10 -2.49
C ALA A 22 -5.52 -64.04 -2.15
N LEU A 23 -6.13 -64.16 -0.99
CA LEU A 23 -6.96 -63.10 -0.40
C LEU A 23 -6.04 -61.95 -0.06
N LEU A 24 -6.00 -60.96 -0.94
CA LEU A 24 -5.36 -59.69 -0.63
C LEU A 24 -5.95 -59.14 0.69
N PRO A 25 -5.15 -58.77 1.68
CA PRO A 25 -5.67 -58.25 2.90
C PRO A 25 -6.41 -56.96 2.59
N ARG A 26 -7.71 -56.95 2.83
CA ARG A 26 -8.51 -55.73 2.82
C ARG A 26 -7.89 -54.80 3.83
N ARG A 27 -7.26 -53.70 3.37
CA ARG A 27 -6.88 -52.61 4.26
C ARG A 27 -8.12 -52.16 5.02
N PRO A 28 -8.06 -52.11 6.34
CA PRO A 28 -9.15 -51.53 7.11
C PRO A 28 -9.33 -50.10 6.66
N GLN A 29 -10.51 -49.79 6.12
CA GLN A 29 -10.92 -48.41 5.90
C GLN A 29 -11.23 -47.85 7.28
N SER A 30 -10.26 -47.18 7.91
CA SER A 30 -10.48 -46.41 9.11
C SER A 30 -11.33 -45.21 8.74
N GLY A 31 -12.62 -45.28 9.04
CA GLY A 31 -13.51 -44.10 8.96
C GLY A 31 -13.09 -43.08 10.05
N PHE A 32 -13.18 -41.83 9.72
CA PHE A 32 -12.96 -40.74 10.70
C PHE A 32 -13.95 -40.89 11.87
N THR A 33 -13.44 -40.74 13.06
CA THR A 33 -14.32 -40.75 14.27
C THR A 33 -14.98 -39.37 14.41
N LEU A 34 -16.17 -39.35 14.98
CA LEU A 34 -16.92 -38.13 15.27
C LEU A 34 -16.08 -37.15 16.19
N VAL A 35 -15.29 -37.74 17.07
CA VAL A 35 -14.39 -36.99 17.97
C VAL A 35 -13.26 -36.31 17.18
N GLU A 36 -12.67 -36.99 16.21
CA GLU A 36 -11.60 -36.44 15.38
C GLU A 36 -12.12 -35.28 14.55
N LEU A 37 -13.31 -35.37 13.98
CA LEU A 37 -13.95 -34.28 13.26
C LEU A 37 -14.23 -33.09 14.20
N ALA A 38 -14.70 -33.35 15.42
CA ALA A 38 -14.95 -32.29 16.40
C ALA A 38 -13.65 -31.55 16.80
N ILE A 39 -12.57 -32.27 17.01
CA ILE A 39 -11.26 -31.67 17.33
C ILE A 39 -10.75 -30.82 16.16
N VAL A 40 -10.85 -31.31 14.94
CA VAL A 40 -10.46 -30.55 13.74
C VAL A 40 -11.25 -29.26 13.61
N LEU A 41 -12.57 -29.30 13.82
CA LEU A 41 -13.42 -28.10 13.78
C LEU A 41 -13.04 -27.08 14.87
N VAL A 42 -12.71 -27.54 16.09
CA VAL A 42 -12.24 -26.66 17.15
C VAL A 42 -10.90 -26.00 16.79
N ILE A 43 -9.95 -26.77 16.28
CA ILE A 43 -8.65 -26.23 15.86
C ILE A 43 -8.82 -25.25 14.70
N LEU A 44 -9.66 -25.58 13.71
CA LEU A 44 -9.96 -24.69 12.61
C LEU A 44 -10.63 -23.39 13.07
N GLY A 45 -11.56 -23.48 14.02
CA GLY A 45 -12.21 -22.32 14.63
C GLY A 45 -11.23 -21.41 15.35
N VAL A 46 -10.30 -21.96 16.12
CA VAL A 46 -9.24 -21.20 16.81
C VAL A 46 -8.28 -20.57 15.80
N LEU A 47 -7.85 -21.28 14.76
CA LEU A 47 -6.98 -20.73 13.72
C LEU A 47 -7.69 -19.63 12.92
N LEU A 48 -8.96 -19.81 12.60
CA LEU A 48 -9.75 -18.81 11.86
C LEU A 48 -9.94 -17.55 12.71
N SER A 49 -10.26 -17.69 13.99
CA SER A 49 -10.39 -16.53 14.90
C SER A 49 -9.06 -15.76 15.04
N ALA A 50 -7.93 -16.44 15.12
CA ALA A 50 -6.60 -15.81 15.16
C ALA A 50 -6.25 -15.12 13.82
N ALA A 51 -6.71 -15.64 12.68
CA ALA A 51 -6.50 -15.04 11.37
C ALA A 51 -7.33 -13.77 11.19
N LEU A 52 -8.56 -13.72 11.69
CA LEU A 52 -9.44 -12.54 11.59
C LEU A 52 -8.90 -11.32 12.35
N VAL A 53 -8.15 -11.54 13.43
CA VAL A 53 -7.55 -10.45 14.23
C VAL A 53 -6.37 -9.75 13.52
N ARG A 54 -5.83 -10.30 12.44
CA ARG A 54 -4.61 -9.81 11.78
C ARG A 54 -4.83 -9.14 10.42
N PHE A 55 -6.05 -8.88 10.00
CA PHE A 55 -6.25 -8.08 8.79
C PHE A 55 -5.95 -6.62 9.13
N PRO A 56 -4.82 -6.04 8.65
CA PRO A 56 -4.59 -4.61 8.80
C PRO A 56 -5.71 -3.87 8.08
N ASP A 57 -6.25 -2.86 8.74
CA ASP A 57 -7.28 -2.02 8.14
C ASP A 57 -6.72 -1.34 6.89
N PRO A 58 -7.27 -1.61 5.69
CA PRO A 58 -6.77 -1.02 4.46
C PRO A 58 -6.96 0.50 4.43
N ALA A 59 -7.84 1.07 5.27
CA ALA A 59 -8.05 2.51 5.38
C ALA A 59 -6.92 3.16 6.17
N ALA A 60 -6.59 2.63 7.35
CA ALA A 60 -5.48 3.09 8.18
C ALA A 60 -4.13 3.04 7.43
N ASP A 61 -3.91 1.98 6.65
CA ASP A 61 -2.73 1.83 5.79
C ASP A 61 -2.67 2.87 4.66
N ARG A 62 -3.82 3.28 4.11
CA ARG A 62 -3.89 4.34 3.08
C ARG A 62 -3.59 5.71 3.68
N LEU A 63 -4.14 5.99 4.85
CA LEU A 63 -3.90 7.23 5.57
C LEU A 63 -2.41 7.39 5.93
N ASP A 64 -1.79 6.37 6.54
CA ASP A 64 -0.38 6.39 6.92
C ASP A 64 0.55 6.55 5.68
N ARG A 65 0.27 5.81 4.61
CA ARG A 65 1.03 5.95 3.35
C ARG A 65 0.90 7.32 2.72
N SER A 66 -0.29 7.91 2.77
CA SER A 66 -0.54 9.26 2.25
C SER A 66 0.19 10.31 3.07
N ALA A 67 0.16 10.19 4.40
CA ALA A 67 0.88 11.07 5.30
C ALA A 67 2.40 10.99 5.08
N ARG A 68 2.97 9.80 5.01
CA ARG A 68 4.41 9.62 4.74
C ARG A 68 4.80 10.15 3.37
N ARG A 69 3.99 9.93 2.35
CA ARG A 69 4.24 10.47 1.01
C ARG A 69 4.22 12.00 1.01
N MET A 70 3.23 12.59 1.67
CA MET A 70 3.14 14.04 1.79
C MET A 70 4.33 14.61 2.58
N ALA A 71 4.70 13.99 3.71
CA ALA A 71 5.86 14.39 4.49
C ALA A 71 7.16 14.37 3.66
N ALA A 72 7.36 13.33 2.85
CA ALA A 72 8.52 13.24 1.96
C ALA A 72 8.51 14.34 0.89
N VAL A 73 7.35 14.72 0.36
CA VAL A 73 7.21 15.82 -0.61
C VAL A 73 7.57 17.16 0.04
N LEU A 74 7.05 17.42 1.24
CA LEU A 74 7.31 18.67 1.95
C LEU A 74 8.79 18.82 2.31
N GLY A 75 9.43 17.76 2.81
CA GLY A 75 10.87 17.73 3.07
C GLY A 75 11.70 17.93 1.80
N TYR A 76 11.35 17.24 0.71
CA TYR A 76 12.01 17.42 -0.58
C TYR A 76 11.93 18.87 -1.08
N LEU A 77 10.78 19.53 -0.94
CA LEU A 77 10.62 20.92 -1.39
C LEU A 77 11.40 21.91 -0.53
N HIS A 78 11.55 21.65 0.76
CA HIS A 78 12.42 22.44 1.63
C HIS A 78 13.87 22.36 1.16
N ASP A 79 14.39 21.15 0.94
CA ASP A 79 15.76 20.95 0.46
C ASP A 79 15.96 21.57 -0.94
N GLU A 80 14.98 21.40 -1.83
CA GLU A 80 15.04 21.93 -3.19
C GLU A 80 15.01 23.45 -3.20
N ALA A 81 14.26 24.09 -2.29
CA ALA A 81 14.25 25.55 -2.14
C ALA A 81 15.62 26.08 -1.73
N ALA A 82 16.26 25.45 -0.75
CA ALA A 82 17.60 25.80 -0.31
C ALA A 82 18.66 25.56 -1.39
N LEU A 83 18.61 24.41 -2.07
CA LEU A 83 19.59 24.03 -3.09
C LEU A 83 19.53 24.91 -4.35
N ARG A 84 18.33 25.26 -4.81
CA ARG A 84 18.14 26.03 -6.05
C ARG A 84 18.00 27.54 -5.83
N GLY A 85 17.91 27.99 -4.59
CA GLY A 85 17.69 29.40 -4.27
C GLY A 85 16.36 29.93 -4.83
N ARG A 86 15.31 29.08 -4.86
CA ARG A 86 13.98 29.40 -5.42
C ARG A 86 12.89 29.23 -4.38
N VAL A 87 11.85 30.05 -4.52
CA VAL A 87 10.63 29.90 -3.72
C VAL A 87 9.74 28.89 -4.35
N TYR A 88 9.32 27.86 -3.59
CA TYR A 88 8.32 26.90 -3.98
C TYR A 88 7.04 27.09 -3.17
N ARG A 89 5.92 26.70 -3.76
CA ARG A 89 4.62 26.74 -3.13
C ARG A 89 3.91 25.41 -3.31
N VAL A 90 3.42 24.85 -2.22
CA VAL A 90 2.47 23.73 -2.25
C VAL A 90 1.09 24.31 -2.03
N THR A 91 0.25 24.23 -3.02
CA THR A 91 -1.16 24.61 -2.93
C THR A 91 -1.99 23.35 -2.70
N VAL A 92 -2.75 23.33 -1.62
CA VAL A 92 -3.64 22.23 -1.23
C VAL A 92 -5.08 22.69 -1.44
N ASN A 93 -5.86 21.92 -2.16
CA ASN A 93 -7.29 22.13 -2.31
C ASN A 93 -8.01 21.07 -1.47
N LEU A 94 -8.61 21.51 -0.36
CA LEU A 94 -9.26 20.65 0.62
C LEU A 94 -10.56 20.04 0.09
N ASP A 95 -11.28 20.79 -0.78
CA ASP A 95 -12.56 20.32 -1.33
C ASP A 95 -12.39 19.28 -2.45
N ARG A 96 -11.25 19.32 -3.15
CA ARG A 96 -10.93 18.40 -4.26
C ARG A 96 -9.93 17.32 -3.90
N GLU A 97 -9.44 17.35 -2.67
CA GLU A 97 -8.43 16.41 -2.15
C GLU A 97 -7.20 16.30 -3.05
N SER A 98 -6.79 17.44 -3.55
CA SER A 98 -5.70 17.58 -4.50
C SER A 98 -4.69 18.62 -4.06
N TRP A 99 -3.47 18.44 -4.48
CA TRP A 99 -2.39 19.38 -4.22
C TRP A 99 -1.52 19.55 -5.46
N ARG A 100 -0.89 20.70 -5.58
CA ARG A 100 0.04 21.02 -6.66
C ARG A 100 1.26 21.76 -6.13
N VAL A 101 2.36 21.60 -6.84
CA VAL A 101 3.62 22.29 -6.55
C VAL A 101 3.91 23.28 -7.67
N GLU A 102 4.28 24.48 -7.28
CA GLU A 102 4.63 25.57 -8.19
C GLU A 102 5.88 26.26 -7.70
N SER A 103 6.70 26.80 -8.61
CA SER A 103 7.83 27.63 -8.28
C SER A 103 7.59 29.09 -8.68
N LEU A 104 8.16 30.00 -7.93
CA LEU A 104 8.19 31.41 -8.28
C LEU A 104 9.21 31.62 -9.41
N ARG A 105 8.77 32.09 -10.56
CA ARG A 105 9.67 32.39 -11.68
C ARG A 105 10.65 33.50 -11.32
N PRO A 106 11.90 33.39 -11.76
CA PRO A 106 12.84 34.50 -11.67
C PRO A 106 12.27 35.75 -12.35
N TRP A 107 12.54 36.93 -11.77
CA TRP A 107 12.16 38.18 -12.41
C TRP A 107 12.87 38.31 -13.78
N SER A 108 12.11 38.70 -14.81
CA SER A 108 12.67 39.06 -16.10
C SER A 108 12.05 40.37 -16.59
N ARG A 109 12.78 41.12 -17.43
CA ARG A 109 12.26 42.37 -18.04
C ARG A 109 11.03 42.14 -18.93
N GLU A 110 10.95 40.96 -19.54
CA GLU A 110 9.85 40.57 -20.44
C GLU A 110 8.57 40.20 -19.67
N ARG A 111 8.72 39.79 -18.41
CA ARG A 111 7.63 39.39 -17.52
C ARG A 111 7.89 39.94 -16.14
N PRO A 112 7.48 41.16 -15.85
CA PRO A 112 7.71 41.79 -14.57
C PRO A 112 6.87 41.19 -13.43
N ASP A 113 5.79 40.47 -13.76
CA ASP A 113 4.91 39.84 -12.77
C ASP A 113 5.54 38.54 -12.31
N ARG A 114 5.95 38.51 -11.07
CA ARG A 114 6.37 37.28 -10.40
C ARG A 114 5.19 36.37 -10.20
N GLN A 115 5.00 35.40 -11.10
CA GLN A 115 3.90 34.45 -10.99
C GLN A 115 4.43 33.05 -10.64
N PHE A 116 3.71 32.38 -9.76
CA PHE A 116 3.93 30.98 -9.53
C PHE A 116 3.49 30.18 -10.74
N SER A 117 4.31 29.24 -11.15
CA SER A 117 4.02 28.35 -12.28
C SER A 117 4.62 26.98 -12.06
N HIS A 118 4.13 26.04 -12.83
CA HIS A 118 4.69 24.70 -12.87
C HIS A 118 6.19 24.74 -13.24
N ASP A 119 7.02 24.08 -12.42
CA ASP A 119 8.43 23.91 -12.69
C ASP A 119 8.65 22.56 -13.36
N PRO A 120 9.12 22.53 -14.62
CA PRO A 120 9.35 21.28 -15.35
C PRO A 120 10.47 20.43 -14.74
N ASP A 121 11.41 21.06 -14.05
CA ASP A 121 12.59 20.41 -13.45
C ASP A 121 12.28 19.73 -12.13
N LEU A 122 11.10 19.97 -11.55
CA LEU A 122 10.68 19.31 -10.31
C LEU A 122 10.25 17.87 -10.58
N ARG A 123 10.75 16.97 -9.74
CA ARG A 123 10.35 15.57 -9.76
C ARG A 123 8.90 15.36 -9.29
N VAL A 124 8.40 16.28 -8.47
CA VAL A 124 7.08 16.22 -7.85
C VAL A 124 6.25 17.41 -8.33
N LYS A 125 5.15 17.12 -9.00
CA LYS A 125 4.29 18.14 -9.62
C LYS A 125 2.99 18.40 -8.86
N GLY A 126 2.53 17.39 -8.12
CA GLY A 126 1.26 17.39 -7.42
C GLY A 126 0.60 16.00 -7.45
N GLY A 127 -0.61 15.94 -6.96
CA GLY A 127 -1.38 14.71 -6.94
C GLY A 127 -2.75 14.87 -6.30
N LYS A 128 -3.45 13.74 -6.20
CA LYS A 128 -4.66 13.59 -5.40
C LYS A 128 -4.41 12.59 -4.29
N LEU A 129 -5.15 12.74 -3.21
CA LEU A 129 -5.24 11.71 -2.17
C LEU A 129 -5.97 10.48 -2.71
N PRO A 130 -5.66 9.29 -2.23
CA PRO A 130 -6.41 8.09 -2.58
C PRO A 130 -7.81 8.14 -2.00
N GLU A 131 -8.71 7.38 -2.58
CA GLU A 131 -10.09 7.25 -2.11
C GLU A 131 -10.15 6.84 -0.63
N GLY A 132 -10.97 7.56 0.13
CA GLY A 132 -11.13 7.36 1.56
C GLY A 132 -10.14 8.13 2.45
N VAL A 133 -9.26 8.95 1.87
CA VAL A 133 -8.38 9.88 2.60
C VAL A 133 -8.66 11.29 2.15
N GLU A 134 -8.83 12.21 3.10
CA GLU A 134 -9.17 13.62 2.86
C GLU A 134 -8.19 14.57 3.56
N PHE A 135 -8.13 15.81 3.09
CA PHE A 135 -7.48 16.89 3.81
C PHE A 135 -8.46 17.48 4.85
N ALA A 136 -8.27 17.12 6.12
CA ALA A 136 -9.14 17.61 7.20
C ALA A 136 -8.89 19.08 7.53
N SER A 137 -7.65 19.54 7.51
CA SER A 137 -7.31 20.95 7.73
C SER A 137 -5.92 21.29 7.21
N LEU A 138 -5.75 22.57 6.89
CA LEU A 138 -4.48 23.20 6.57
C LEU A 138 -4.25 24.37 7.52
N GLY A 139 -3.20 24.31 8.31
CA GLY A 139 -2.77 25.35 9.23
C GLY A 139 -1.56 26.13 8.67
N GLY A 140 -1.57 27.44 8.86
CA GLY A 140 -0.50 28.35 8.46
C GLY A 140 -0.55 29.64 9.29
N GLN A 141 0.18 30.70 8.87
CA GLN A 141 0.19 32.00 9.56
C GLN A 141 -1.21 32.64 9.67
N GLY A 142 -2.09 32.35 8.75
CA GLY A 142 -3.47 32.90 8.72
C GLY A 142 -4.47 32.16 9.60
N GLY A 143 -4.07 31.14 10.34
CA GLY A 143 -4.95 30.25 11.08
C GLY A 143 -5.11 28.87 10.42
N SER A 144 -6.06 28.10 10.92
CA SER A 144 -6.40 26.78 10.35
C SER A 144 -7.68 26.88 9.54
N GLN A 145 -7.66 26.32 8.33
CA GLN A 145 -8.83 26.23 7.45
C GLN A 145 -9.15 24.77 7.14
N SER A 146 -10.44 24.46 7.01
CA SER A 146 -10.96 23.10 6.73
C SER A 146 -11.67 22.97 5.38
N SER A 147 -11.67 24.03 4.58
CA SER A 147 -12.28 24.04 3.25
C SER A 147 -11.57 25.04 2.34
N GLY A 148 -11.80 24.94 1.05
CA GLY A 148 -11.23 25.82 0.05
C GLY A 148 -9.79 25.46 -0.33
N GLU A 149 -9.02 26.46 -0.69
CA GLU A 149 -7.65 26.31 -1.16
C GLU A 149 -6.68 27.12 -0.29
N GLY A 150 -5.61 26.46 0.16
CA GLY A 150 -4.56 27.10 0.93
C GLY A 150 -3.18 26.72 0.43
N ALA A 151 -2.14 27.43 0.88
CA ALA A 151 -0.79 27.24 0.38
C ALA A 151 0.25 27.31 1.50
N LEU A 152 1.28 26.48 1.34
CA LEU A 152 2.53 26.50 2.12
C LEU A 152 3.67 26.96 1.23
N TYR A 153 4.50 27.87 1.74
CA TYR A 153 5.61 28.48 1.00
C TYR A 153 6.95 28.00 1.56
N PHE A 154 7.83 27.58 0.68
CA PHE A 154 9.19 27.16 0.98
C PHE A 154 10.18 28.20 0.44
N LEU A 155 10.91 28.85 1.32
CA LEU A 155 11.84 29.92 0.99
C LEU A 155 13.29 29.41 0.93
N PRO A 156 14.15 29.99 0.08
CA PRO A 156 15.55 29.58 -0.06
C PRO A 156 16.36 29.67 1.23
N GLU A 157 15.99 30.60 2.12
CA GLU A 157 16.70 30.84 3.38
C GLU A 157 16.31 29.84 4.48
N GLY A 158 15.51 28.82 4.14
CA GLY A 158 15.05 27.83 5.09
C GLY A 158 13.94 28.34 6.03
N HIS A 159 13.43 29.54 5.80
CA HIS A 159 12.28 30.05 6.53
C HIS A 159 10.99 29.55 5.86
N LEU A 160 10.40 28.51 6.44
CA LEU A 160 9.01 28.19 6.24
C LEU A 160 8.25 28.73 7.43
N GLU A 161 7.15 29.40 7.17
CA GLU A 161 6.13 29.60 8.18
C GLU A 161 5.66 28.21 8.66
N ARG A 162 5.49 28.06 9.98
CA ARG A 162 5.01 26.79 10.54
C ARG A 162 3.77 26.32 9.76
N GLY A 163 3.93 25.24 9.03
CA GLY A 163 2.85 24.63 8.24
C GLY A 163 2.32 23.38 8.94
N GLU A 164 1.03 23.25 8.92
CA GLU A 164 0.34 22.08 9.46
C GLU A 164 -0.63 21.54 8.42
N ILE A 165 -0.54 20.24 8.11
CA ILE A 165 -1.50 19.55 7.25
C ILE A 165 -2.06 18.38 8.04
N THR A 166 -3.37 18.35 8.23
CA THR A 166 -4.05 17.21 8.85
C THR A 166 -4.78 16.42 7.77
N LEU A 167 -4.47 15.14 7.69
CA LEU A 167 -5.18 14.15 6.88
C LEU A 167 -6.13 13.36 7.78
N ALA A 168 -7.27 12.97 7.24
CA ALA A 168 -8.23 12.09 7.91
C ALA A 168 -8.68 10.97 6.97
N ASP A 169 -9.20 9.91 7.54
CA ASP A 169 -9.91 8.87 6.80
C ASP A 169 -11.41 8.88 7.13
N GLN A 170 -12.16 7.95 6.51
CA GLN A 170 -13.60 7.82 6.72
C GLN A 170 -13.98 7.37 8.14
N GLU A 171 -13.06 6.78 8.88
CA GLU A 171 -13.25 6.36 10.28
C GLU A 171 -12.91 7.48 11.28
N HIS A 172 -12.57 8.68 10.76
CA HIS A 172 -12.18 9.86 11.53
C HIS A 172 -10.83 9.73 12.25
N ASP A 173 -10.02 8.75 11.88
CA ASP A 173 -8.63 8.72 12.28
C ASP A 173 -7.87 9.86 11.61
N ARG A 174 -6.97 10.52 12.36
CA ARG A 174 -6.28 11.72 11.90
C ARG A 174 -4.78 11.58 12.05
N VAL A 175 -4.07 12.05 11.03
CA VAL A 175 -2.63 12.19 11.04
C VAL A 175 -2.26 13.62 10.68
N THR A 176 -1.53 14.27 11.58
CA THR A 176 -1.09 15.66 11.41
C THR A 176 0.39 15.71 11.05
N LEU A 177 0.68 16.44 9.99
CA LEU A 177 2.02 16.73 9.49
C LEU A 177 2.41 18.13 9.95
N LEU A 178 3.35 18.24 10.87
CA LEU A 178 3.90 19.50 11.33
C LEU A 178 5.22 19.76 10.62
N VAL A 179 5.29 20.80 9.83
CA VAL A 179 6.51 21.23 9.15
C VAL A 179 7.23 22.25 9.99
N ASP A 180 8.46 21.89 10.41
CA ASP A 180 9.33 22.83 11.10
C ASP A 180 9.98 23.76 10.08
N GLY A 181 9.73 25.06 10.24
CA GLY A 181 10.15 26.07 9.27
C GLY A 181 11.66 26.28 9.19
N PHE A 182 12.43 25.92 10.22
CA PHE A 182 13.87 26.08 10.23
C PHE A 182 14.62 24.87 9.71
N THR A 183 14.16 23.69 10.07
CA THR A 183 14.90 22.45 9.77
C THR A 183 14.35 21.72 8.56
N GLY A 184 13.18 22.11 8.05
CA GLY A 184 12.44 21.38 7.02
C GLY A 184 11.94 20.01 7.48
N ARG A 185 12.13 19.67 8.75
CA ARG A 185 11.67 18.38 9.29
C ARG A 185 10.17 18.35 9.34
N VAL A 186 9.62 17.28 8.83
CA VAL A 186 8.19 17.01 8.91
C VAL A 186 7.95 15.99 10.01
N ASN A 187 7.34 16.43 11.09
CA ASN A 187 6.94 15.56 12.18
C ASN A 187 5.52 15.03 11.89
N VAL A 188 5.41 13.71 11.82
CA VAL A 188 4.13 13.03 11.62
C VAL A 188 3.58 12.66 13.01
N THR A 189 2.47 13.26 13.39
CA THR A 189 1.83 13.05 14.70
C THR A 189 0.44 12.47 14.47
N GLY A 190 0.06 11.53 15.30
CA GLY A 190 -1.18 10.76 15.13
C GLY A 190 -0.86 9.40 14.54
N THR A 191 -1.43 8.37 15.13
CA THR A 191 -1.32 7.01 14.63
C THR A 191 -2.73 6.55 14.33
N PRO A 192 -3.02 6.06 13.11
CA PRO A 192 -4.31 5.45 12.85
C PRO A 192 -4.49 4.27 13.81
N ARG A 193 -5.69 4.11 14.33
CA ARG A 193 -6.03 2.99 15.20
C ARG A 193 -5.87 1.70 14.41
N ARG A 194 -5.02 0.82 14.88
CA ARG A 194 -4.82 -0.53 14.34
C ARG A 194 -5.87 -1.48 14.91
#